data_586aaca049ae3931b3ac69c99b14d9d5
#
_entry.id   586aaca049ae3931b3ac69c99b14d9d5
#
_cell.length_a   1.000
_cell.length_b   1.000
_cell.length_c   1.000
_cell.angle_alpha   90.00
_cell.angle_beta   90.00
_cell.angle_gamma   90.00
#
_symmetry.space_group_name_H-M   'P 1'
#
loop_
_entity.id
_entity.type
_entity.pdbx_description
1 polymer ?
#
loop_
_entity_poly.entity_id
_entity_poly.type
_entity_poly.pdbx_seq_one_letter_code
_entity_poly.pdbx_strand_id
1 'polypeptide(L)'
;MEIVKIHKVDDFFENPDEVRAAILQMEFQPPTDTDNWHGVRVVPTDRVVAGVDLEEMIDEEVKFRIPNFTYDEMVLAYHITSEEIRNHFDVEFEQASKHFDGDACRIVGLIYLTPNPPKNCGTSFFDDEGNKVTELENVYNTMIIYPADILHGPTNPFGDTKENSRLTIVFFLKKYK
;
A
#
# COMPACT_ATOMS: atom_id res chain seq x y z
N MET A 1 -11.04 -12.05 -20.87
CA MET A 1 -10.67 -11.01 -19.89
C MET A 1 -10.76 -11.66 -18.52
N GLU A 2 -9.62 -12.02 -17.96
CA GLU A 2 -9.58 -12.60 -16.61
C GLU A 2 -9.99 -11.49 -15.64
N ILE A 3 -11.05 -11.74 -14.86
CA ILE A 3 -11.48 -10.78 -13.85
C ILE A 3 -10.41 -10.77 -12.78
N VAL A 4 -9.66 -9.70 -12.73
CA VAL A 4 -8.67 -9.48 -11.70
C VAL A 4 -9.36 -9.54 -10.34
N LYS A 5 -8.99 -10.54 -9.55
CA LYS A 5 -9.58 -10.73 -8.24
C LYS A 5 -8.86 -9.87 -7.21
N ILE A 6 -9.47 -8.73 -6.88
CA ILE A 6 -9.03 -7.90 -5.76
C ILE A 6 -9.79 -8.38 -4.51
N HIS A 7 -9.06 -8.66 -3.45
CA HIS A 7 -9.65 -9.02 -2.16
C HIS A 7 -9.67 -7.80 -1.25
N LYS A 8 -10.75 -7.62 -0.53
CA LYS A 8 -10.93 -6.57 0.48
C LYS A 8 -11.21 -7.20 1.83
N VAL A 9 -10.55 -6.70 2.88
CA VAL A 9 -10.70 -7.14 4.27
C VAL A 9 -10.96 -5.91 5.10
N ASP A 10 -12.19 -5.74 5.55
CA ASP A 10 -12.57 -4.66 6.45
C ASP A 10 -12.19 -5.02 7.90
N ASP A 11 -12.00 -4.00 8.74
CA ASP A 11 -11.69 -4.15 10.18
C ASP A 11 -10.48 -5.07 10.44
N PHE A 12 -9.39 -4.88 9.67
CA PHE A 12 -8.22 -5.76 9.69
C PHE A 12 -7.54 -5.83 11.07
N PHE A 13 -7.30 -4.68 11.72
CA PHE A 13 -6.76 -4.64 13.08
C PHE A 13 -7.87 -4.50 14.12
N GLU A 14 -7.69 -5.14 15.27
CA GLU A 14 -8.56 -4.92 16.42
C GLU A 14 -8.40 -3.50 17.00
N ASN A 15 -7.15 -3.00 17.05
CA ASN A 15 -6.81 -1.68 17.56
C ASN A 15 -6.00 -0.85 16.53
N PRO A 16 -6.62 -0.39 15.44
CA PRO A 16 -5.90 0.30 14.36
C PRO A 16 -5.28 1.63 14.79
N ASP A 17 -5.85 2.32 15.76
CA ASP A 17 -5.33 3.59 16.27
C ASP A 17 -3.97 3.42 16.97
N GLU A 18 -3.76 2.32 17.69
CA GLU A 18 -2.49 2.02 18.35
C GLU A 18 -1.40 1.67 17.31
N VAL A 19 -1.75 0.87 16.31
CA VAL A 19 -0.84 0.54 15.20
C VAL A 19 -0.45 1.82 14.44
N ARG A 20 -1.43 2.65 14.10
CA ARG A 20 -1.20 3.93 13.44
C ARG A 20 -0.32 4.85 14.27
N ALA A 21 -0.61 5.02 15.54
CA ALA A 21 0.17 5.88 16.43
C ALA A 21 1.63 5.44 16.53
N ALA A 22 1.89 4.14 16.65
CA ALA A 22 3.25 3.59 16.68
C ALA A 22 4.00 3.83 15.36
N ILE A 23 3.37 3.64 14.22
CA ILE A 23 3.99 3.89 12.90
C ILE A 23 4.31 5.37 12.72
N LEU A 24 3.42 6.28 13.12
CA LEU A 24 3.65 7.73 13.01
C LEU A 24 4.81 8.25 13.87
N GLN A 25 5.29 7.51 14.86
CA GLN A 25 6.50 7.86 15.64
C GLN A 25 7.80 7.51 14.90
N MET A 26 7.75 6.73 13.83
CA MET A 26 8.92 6.32 13.09
C MET A 26 9.47 7.45 12.21
N GLU A 27 10.75 7.34 11.84
CA GLU A 27 11.42 8.29 10.97
C GLU A 27 11.23 7.88 9.50
N PHE A 28 10.41 8.62 8.78
CA PHE A 28 10.16 8.41 7.35
C PHE A 28 11.24 9.06 6.51
N GLN A 29 11.70 8.34 5.48
CA GLN A 29 12.75 8.79 4.57
C GLN A 29 12.17 9.06 3.18
N PRO A 30 12.66 10.09 2.47
CA PRO A 30 12.31 10.33 1.07
C PRO A 30 12.89 9.23 0.17
N PRO A 31 12.39 9.08 -1.07
CA PRO A 31 12.97 8.18 -2.05
C PRO A 31 14.40 8.61 -2.41
N THR A 32 15.23 7.63 -2.76
CA THR A 32 16.54 7.86 -3.35
C THR A 32 16.43 8.01 -4.88
N ASP A 33 17.51 8.39 -5.55
CA ASP A 33 17.54 8.56 -7.01
C ASP A 33 17.23 7.26 -7.81
N THR A 34 17.29 6.11 -7.15
CA THR A 34 17.00 4.80 -7.74
C THR A 34 15.60 4.27 -7.44
N ASP A 35 14.88 4.96 -6.58
CA ASP A 35 13.52 4.58 -6.19
C ASP A 35 12.48 5.11 -7.18
N ASN A 36 11.44 4.33 -7.41
CA ASN A 36 10.33 4.66 -8.33
C ASN A 36 8.99 4.91 -7.63
N TRP A 37 9.01 5.19 -6.34
CA TRP A 37 7.82 5.45 -5.54
C TRP A 37 7.76 6.91 -5.07
N HIS A 38 6.57 7.40 -4.76
CA HIS A 38 6.31 8.75 -4.27
C HIS A 38 6.06 8.76 -2.78
N GLY A 39 6.29 9.94 -2.17
CA GLY A 39 6.06 10.12 -0.76
C GLY A 39 7.28 9.81 0.09
N VAL A 40 7.05 9.42 1.33
CA VAL A 40 8.10 9.02 2.27
C VAL A 40 7.81 7.64 2.84
N ARG A 41 8.86 6.87 3.13
CA ARG A 41 8.73 5.48 3.58
C ARG A 41 9.58 5.17 4.80
N VAL A 42 9.12 4.17 5.56
CA VAL A 42 9.90 3.37 6.49
C VAL A 42 9.85 1.92 6.02
N VAL A 43 11.00 1.29 5.84
CA VAL A 43 11.10 -0.16 5.69
C VAL A 43 11.49 -0.72 7.06
N PRO A 44 10.53 -1.31 7.80
CA PRO A 44 10.80 -1.73 9.16
C PRO A 44 11.70 -2.96 9.19
N THR A 45 12.63 -2.99 10.15
CA THR A 45 13.44 -4.18 10.46
C THR A 45 12.70 -5.13 11.40
N ASP A 46 11.85 -4.59 12.26
CA ASP A 46 10.95 -5.35 13.13
C ASP A 46 9.57 -5.47 12.47
N ARG A 47 8.98 -6.66 12.51
CA ARG A 47 7.64 -6.95 11.99
C ARG A 47 6.55 -6.72 13.03
N VAL A 48 6.92 -6.48 14.29
CA VAL A 48 5.97 -6.23 15.39
C VAL A 48 5.77 -4.74 15.58
N VAL A 49 4.51 -4.31 15.52
CA VAL A 49 4.08 -2.92 15.74
C VAL A 49 2.93 -2.90 16.72
N ALA A 50 3.04 -2.12 17.79
CA ALA A 50 2.04 -2.04 18.84
C ALA A 50 1.62 -3.43 19.38
N GLY A 51 2.59 -4.36 19.49
CA GLY A 51 2.33 -5.73 19.95
C GLY A 51 1.70 -6.66 18.89
N VAL A 52 1.52 -6.19 17.67
CA VAL A 52 0.93 -6.95 16.56
C VAL A 52 2.04 -7.43 15.62
N ASP A 53 2.13 -8.73 15.36
CA ASP A 53 2.99 -9.31 14.32
C ASP A 53 2.29 -9.13 12.97
N LEU A 54 2.76 -8.15 12.20
CA LEU A 54 2.18 -7.81 10.90
C LEU A 54 2.37 -8.90 9.87
N GLU A 55 3.53 -9.57 9.88
CA GLU A 55 3.82 -10.62 8.91
C GLU A 55 2.90 -11.82 9.12
N GLU A 56 2.71 -12.24 10.37
CA GLU A 56 1.81 -13.34 10.73
C GLU A 56 0.36 -13.02 10.34
N MET A 57 -0.15 -11.84 10.72
CA MET A 57 -1.53 -11.44 10.40
C MET A 57 -1.79 -11.35 8.89
N ILE A 58 -0.86 -10.76 8.14
CA ILE A 58 -0.99 -10.65 6.67
C ILE A 58 -0.92 -12.05 6.04
N ASP A 59 0.00 -12.89 6.47
CA ASP A 59 0.17 -14.26 5.96
C ASP A 59 -1.09 -15.10 6.16
N GLU A 60 -1.71 -15.04 7.33
CA GLU A 60 -2.97 -15.73 7.62
C GLU A 60 -4.10 -15.30 6.68
N GLU A 61 -4.29 -14.00 6.48
CA GLU A 61 -5.32 -13.48 5.56
C GLU A 61 -5.03 -13.82 4.10
N VAL A 62 -3.78 -13.73 3.67
CA VAL A 62 -3.39 -14.11 2.30
C VAL A 62 -3.67 -15.59 2.06
N LYS A 63 -3.28 -16.47 2.96
CA LYS A 63 -3.56 -17.92 2.87
C LYS A 63 -5.05 -18.23 2.85
N PHE A 64 -5.84 -17.49 3.63
CA PHE A 64 -7.28 -17.65 3.64
C PHE A 64 -7.94 -17.21 2.32
N ARG A 65 -7.49 -16.08 1.74
CA ARG A 65 -8.07 -15.51 0.51
C ARG A 65 -7.56 -16.16 -0.77
N ILE A 66 -6.30 -16.60 -0.76
CA ILE A 66 -5.61 -17.19 -1.92
C ILE A 66 -5.02 -18.55 -1.51
N PRO A 67 -5.88 -19.57 -1.33
CA PRO A 67 -5.42 -20.91 -0.95
C PRO A 67 -4.40 -21.45 -1.94
N ASN A 68 -3.35 -22.12 -1.43
CA ASN A 68 -2.25 -22.69 -2.21
C ASN A 68 -1.26 -21.67 -2.80
N PHE A 69 -1.43 -20.38 -2.58
CA PHE A 69 -0.38 -19.41 -2.90
C PHE A 69 0.77 -19.53 -1.89
N THR A 70 2.00 -19.54 -2.40
CA THR A 70 3.23 -19.55 -1.60
C THR A 70 4.17 -18.48 -2.09
N TYR A 71 4.91 -17.90 -1.17
CA TYR A 71 5.94 -16.89 -1.47
C TYR A 71 7.21 -17.19 -0.68
N ASP A 72 8.32 -16.59 -1.10
CA ASP A 72 9.64 -16.78 -0.49
C ASP A 72 10.03 -15.65 0.42
N GLU A 73 9.50 -14.45 0.16
CA GLU A 73 9.80 -13.22 0.90
C GLU A 73 8.56 -12.30 1.00
N MET A 74 8.32 -11.73 2.19
CA MET A 74 7.43 -10.60 2.40
C MET A 74 8.25 -9.34 2.68
N VAL A 75 8.09 -8.32 1.85
CA VAL A 75 8.64 -6.98 2.10
C VAL A 75 7.52 -6.10 2.63
N LEU A 76 7.75 -5.44 3.76
CA LEU A 76 6.83 -4.45 4.35
C LEU A 76 7.41 -3.05 4.21
N ALA A 77 6.54 -2.09 3.97
CA ALA A 77 6.86 -0.68 4.04
C ALA A 77 5.69 0.12 4.62
N TYR A 78 5.99 1.11 5.45
CA TYR A 78 5.03 2.12 5.87
C TYR A 78 5.19 3.33 4.97
N HIS A 79 4.12 3.78 4.36
CA HIS A 79 4.18 4.77 3.29
C HIS A 79 3.21 5.93 3.54
N ILE A 80 3.74 7.15 3.46
CA ILE A 80 2.95 8.38 3.52
C ILE A 80 3.05 9.10 2.18
N THR A 81 1.90 9.46 1.62
CA THR A 81 1.77 10.37 0.48
C THR A 81 0.91 11.57 0.85
N SER A 82 1.34 12.77 0.48
CA SER A 82 0.64 14.03 0.70
C SER A 82 0.73 14.93 -0.52
N GLU A 83 -0.08 15.99 -0.55
CA GLU A 83 0.02 17.00 -1.62
C GLU A 83 1.34 17.76 -1.57
N GLU A 84 1.87 18.06 -0.38
CA GLU A 84 3.13 18.77 -0.22
C GLU A 84 4.32 17.94 -0.72
N ILE A 85 4.35 16.65 -0.39
CA ILE A 85 5.39 15.72 -0.87
C ILE A 85 5.34 15.58 -2.40
N ARG A 86 4.15 15.62 -2.99
CA ARG A 86 3.95 15.65 -4.45
C ARG A 86 4.67 16.82 -5.10
N ASN A 87 4.52 18.02 -4.56
CA ASN A 87 5.08 19.24 -5.12
C ASN A 87 6.61 19.31 -5.02
N HIS A 88 7.22 18.52 -4.14
CA HIS A 88 8.65 18.53 -3.89
C HIS A 88 9.48 17.80 -4.96
N PHE A 89 8.88 16.90 -5.71
CA PHE A 89 9.57 16.01 -6.65
C PHE A 89 9.35 16.32 -8.14
N ASP A 90 8.66 17.41 -8.50
CA ASP A 90 8.49 17.93 -9.87
C ASP A 90 8.04 16.87 -10.91
N VAL A 91 7.42 15.78 -10.47
CA VAL A 91 6.97 14.68 -11.34
C VAL A 91 5.47 14.78 -11.50
N GLU A 92 4.98 14.70 -12.74
CA GLU A 92 3.55 14.59 -13.00
C GLU A 92 2.99 13.33 -12.33
N PHE A 93 2.19 13.53 -11.29
CA PHE A 93 1.65 12.49 -10.43
C PHE A 93 0.96 11.36 -11.21
N GLU A 94 0.22 11.68 -12.27
CA GLU A 94 -0.48 10.68 -13.08
C GLU A 94 0.45 9.70 -13.82
N GLN A 95 1.62 10.14 -14.26
CA GLN A 95 2.55 9.27 -14.99
C GLN A 95 3.44 8.45 -14.06
N ALA A 96 3.80 9.02 -12.94
CA ALA A 96 4.74 8.40 -12.02
C ALA A 96 4.06 7.53 -10.94
N SER A 97 2.74 7.66 -10.75
CA SER A 97 1.99 6.86 -9.77
C SER A 97 1.51 5.51 -10.31
N LYS A 98 1.37 5.37 -11.63
CA LYS A 98 0.99 4.10 -12.26
C LYS A 98 2.22 3.22 -12.43
N HIS A 99 2.23 2.06 -11.82
CA HIS A 99 3.38 1.15 -11.87
C HIS A 99 2.98 -0.31 -11.72
N PHE A 100 3.93 -1.19 -12.09
CA PHE A 100 3.94 -2.61 -11.79
C PHE A 100 5.02 -2.88 -10.73
N ASP A 101 4.78 -3.85 -9.86
CA ASP A 101 5.66 -4.13 -8.72
C ASP A 101 6.75 -5.17 -9.00
N GLY A 102 7.42 -5.04 -10.12
CA GLY A 102 8.64 -5.79 -10.44
C GLY A 102 8.47 -7.29 -10.69
N ASP A 103 9.46 -7.90 -11.32
CA ASP A 103 9.37 -9.26 -11.87
C ASP A 103 9.23 -10.37 -10.82
N ALA A 104 9.75 -10.20 -9.62
CA ALA A 104 9.68 -11.19 -8.55
C ALA A 104 8.39 -11.06 -7.70
N CYS A 105 7.74 -9.92 -7.71
CA CYS A 105 6.50 -9.70 -6.95
C CYS A 105 5.33 -10.43 -7.62
N ARG A 106 4.51 -11.10 -6.83
CA ARG A 106 3.33 -11.83 -7.33
C ARG A 106 2.03 -11.27 -6.77
N ILE A 107 2.05 -10.88 -5.53
CA ILE A 107 0.92 -10.31 -4.82
C ILE A 107 1.38 -9.05 -4.12
N VAL A 108 0.56 -8.04 -4.19
CA VAL A 108 0.71 -6.80 -3.44
C VAL A 108 -0.52 -6.59 -2.60
N GLY A 109 -0.35 -5.94 -1.48
CA GLY A 109 -1.47 -5.43 -0.73
C GLY A 109 -1.10 -4.20 0.05
N LEU A 110 -2.12 -3.54 0.53
CA LEU A 110 -1.95 -2.40 1.40
C LEU A 110 -3.08 -2.32 2.42
N ILE A 111 -2.77 -1.70 3.56
CA ILE A 111 -3.72 -1.45 4.64
C ILE A 111 -3.81 0.05 4.82
N TYR A 112 -5.01 0.59 4.71
CA TYR A 112 -5.28 2.03 4.89
C TYR A 112 -5.35 2.39 6.37
N LEU A 113 -4.53 3.35 6.79
CA LEU A 113 -4.42 3.78 8.19
C LEU A 113 -4.62 5.28 8.42
N THR A 114 -5.34 5.97 7.54
CA THR A 114 -5.75 7.35 7.77
C THR A 114 -7.24 7.39 8.11
N PRO A 115 -7.63 7.84 9.32
CA PRO A 115 -9.02 7.98 9.69
C PRO A 115 -9.68 9.11 8.90
N ASN A 116 -10.96 8.94 8.56
CA ASN A 116 -11.78 9.92 7.82
C ASN A 116 -11.11 10.47 6.55
N PRO A 117 -10.59 9.62 5.65
CA PRO A 117 -9.93 10.08 4.44
C PRO A 117 -10.93 10.78 3.52
N PRO A 118 -10.48 11.72 2.66
CA PRO A 118 -11.33 12.27 1.61
C PRO A 118 -11.79 11.18 0.64
N LYS A 119 -12.90 11.46 -0.06
CA LYS A 119 -13.35 10.60 -1.15
C LYS A 119 -12.39 10.65 -2.34
N ASN A 120 -12.38 9.60 -3.17
CA ASN A 120 -11.53 9.48 -4.35
C ASN A 120 -10.01 9.58 -4.04
N CYS A 121 -9.60 9.06 -2.90
CA CYS A 121 -8.20 9.05 -2.44
C CYS A 121 -7.71 7.63 -2.10
N GLY A 122 -8.26 6.62 -2.76
CA GLY A 122 -7.92 5.23 -2.58
C GLY A 122 -6.84 4.72 -3.51
N THR A 123 -7.09 3.60 -4.15
CA THR A 123 -6.19 2.98 -5.13
C THR A 123 -6.94 2.73 -6.44
N SER A 124 -6.42 3.28 -7.51
CA SER A 124 -6.93 3.08 -8.87
C SER A 124 -6.20 1.94 -9.57
N PHE A 125 -6.96 1.18 -10.36
CA PHE A 125 -6.47 0.08 -11.19
C PHE A 125 -6.77 0.38 -12.65
N PHE A 126 -5.84 0.00 -13.53
CA PHE A 126 -5.87 0.37 -14.94
C PHE A 126 -5.71 -0.87 -15.81
N ASP A 127 -6.21 -0.81 -17.04
CA ASP A 127 -5.92 -1.78 -18.09
C ASP A 127 -4.53 -1.57 -18.71
N ASP A 128 -4.15 -2.45 -19.63
CA ASP A 128 -2.86 -2.38 -20.32
C ASP A 128 -2.72 -1.14 -21.19
N GLU A 129 -3.84 -0.50 -21.59
CA GLU A 129 -3.87 0.77 -22.33
C GLU A 129 -3.80 2.00 -21.41
N GLY A 130 -3.83 1.78 -20.08
CA GLY A 130 -3.75 2.83 -19.08
C GLY A 130 -5.08 3.50 -18.74
N ASN A 131 -6.21 2.95 -19.19
CA ASN A 131 -7.53 3.44 -18.80
C ASN A 131 -7.90 2.95 -17.41
N LYS A 132 -8.47 3.82 -16.58
CA LYS A 132 -8.94 3.42 -15.25
C LYS A 132 -10.12 2.45 -15.36
N VAL A 133 -9.93 1.24 -14.85
CA VAL A 133 -10.95 0.18 -14.85
C VAL A 133 -11.78 0.24 -13.57
N THR A 134 -11.15 0.45 -12.43
CA THR A 134 -11.82 0.53 -11.14
C THR A 134 -11.01 1.31 -10.12
N GLU A 135 -11.66 1.68 -9.05
CA GLU A 135 -11.04 2.32 -7.90
C GLU A 135 -11.59 1.71 -6.62
N LEU A 136 -10.71 1.41 -5.70
CA LEU A 136 -11.09 1.08 -4.32
C LEU A 136 -10.90 2.29 -3.44
N GLU A 137 -11.93 2.66 -2.70
CA GLU A 137 -11.90 3.77 -1.75
C GLU A 137 -10.90 3.51 -0.62
N ASN A 138 -10.27 4.57 -0.15
CA ASN A 138 -9.50 4.54 1.08
C ASN A 138 -10.48 4.45 2.27
N VAL A 139 -10.57 3.28 2.85
CA VAL A 139 -11.38 3.05 4.06
C VAL A 139 -10.45 2.71 5.20
N TYR A 140 -10.53 3.48 6.29
CA TYR A 140 -9.69 3.27 7.48
C TYR A 140 -9.76 1.83 7.98
N ASN A 141 -8.62 1.24 8.33
CA ASN A 141 -8.50 -0.15 8.82
C ASN A 141 -8.94 -1.21 7.81
N THR A 142 -8.83 -0.94 6.52
CA THR A 142 -9.15 -1.89 5.47
C THR A 142 -7.89 -2.32 4.74
N MET A 143 -7.71 -3.64 4.58
CA MET A 143 -6.67 -4.22 3.75
C MET A 143 -7.22 -4.55 2.37
N ILE A 144 -6.45 -4.30 1.33
CA ILE A 144 -6.69 -4.78 -0.04
C ILE A 144 -5.52 -5.64 -0.50
N ILE A 145 -5.81 -6.69 -1.26
CA ILE A 145 -4.83 -7.62 -1.82
C ILE A 145 -5.13 -7.79 -3.30
N TYR A 146 -4.12 -7.69 -4.15
CA TYR A 146 -4.26 -7.78 -5.60
C TYR A 146 -2.98 -8.35 -6.25
N PRO A 147 -3.08 -8.91 -7.48
CA PRO A 147 -1.93 -9.35 -8.25
C PRO A 147 -0.98 -8.20 -8.60
N ALA A 148 0.32 -8.45 -8.53
CA ALA A 148 1.35 -7.43 -8.76
C ALA A 148 1.49 -6.99 -10.22
N ASP A 149 0.96 -7.77 -11.16
CA ASP A 149 0.99 -7.52 -12.60
C ASP A 149 -0.14 -6.62 -13.11
N ILE A 150 -0.91 -6.04 -12.20
CA ILE A 150 -1.93 -5.04 -12.56
C ILE A 150 -1.32 -3.65 -12.45
N LEU A 151 -1.53 -2.86 -13.48
CA LEU A 151 -1.18 -1.44 -13.45
C LEU A 151 -2.07 -0.72 -12.42
N HIS A 152 -1.46 -0.11 -11.42
CA HIS A 152 -2.16 0.51 -10.30
C HIS A 152 -1.42 1.73 -9.77
N GLY A 153 -2.09 2.49 -8.92
CA GLY A 153 -1.50 3.63 -8.21
C GLY A 153 -2.48 4.30 -7.26
N PRO A 154 -1.99 5.18 -6.37
CA PRO A 154 -2.87 5.99 -5.53
C PRO A 154 -3.71 6.90 -6.41
N THR A 155 -5.01 7.02 -6.10
CA THR A 155 -5.92 7.84 -6.91
C THR A 155 -5.59 9.32 -6.80
N ASN A 156 -5.58 9.85 -5.59
CA ASN A 156 -5.20 11.23 -5.29
C ASN A 156 -4.41 11.29 -3.98
N PRO A 157 -3.38 12.14 -3.90
CA PRO A 157 -2.75 12.47 -2.64
C PRO A 157 -3.66 13.39 -1.83
N PHE A 158 -3.49 13.40 -0.53
CA PHE A 158 -4.17 14.33 0.36
C PHE A 158 -3.37 14.58 1.64
N GLY A 159 -3.72 15.63 2.34
CA GLY A 159 -3.09 16.04 3.58
C GLY A 159 -1.87 16.91 3.35
N ASP A 160 -1.50 17.62 4.41
CA ASP A 160 -0.38 18.56 4.46
C ASP A 160 0.52 18.31 5.69
N THR A 161 0.10 17.43 6.59
CA THR A 161 0.89 16.96 7.72
C THR A 161 1.02 15.45 7.69
N LYS A 162 1.98 14.92 8.43
CA LYS A 162 2.19 13.47 8.59
C LYS A 162 0.92 12.77 9.12
N GLU A 163 0.20 13.44 10.01
CA GLU A 163 -0.96 12.91 10.70
C GLU A 163 -2.23 12.88 9.84
N ASN A 164 -2.38 13.83 8.93
CA ASN A 164 -3.59 13.92 8.09
C ASN A 164 -3.39 13.46 6.65
N SER A 165 -2.19 12.99 6.32
CA SER A 165 -1.85 12.48 4.99
C SER A 165 -2.23 11.00 4.82
N ARG A 166 -2.17 10.51 3.58
CA ARG A 166 -2.45 9.11 3.26
C ARG A 166 -1.35 8.21 3.81
N LEU A 167 -1.63 7.55 4.94
CA LEU A 167 -0.77 6.52 5.52
C LEU A 167 -1.26 5.13 5.11
N THR A 168 -0.34 4.31 4.61
CA THR A 168 -0.59 2.89 4.32
C THR A 168 0.54 2.01 4.82
N ILE A 169 0.20 0.80 5.25
CA ILE A 169 1.14 -0.31 5.28
C ILE A 169 1.07 -0.95 3.90
N VAL A 170 2.20 -1.11 3.21
CA VAL A 170 2.28 -1.78 1.91
C VAL A 170 3.08 -3.06 2.09
N PHE A 171 2.63 -4.15 1.50
CA PHE A 171 3.37 -5.40 1.51
C PHE A 171 3.48 -6.00 0.11
N PHE A 172 4.62 -6.63 -0.15
CA PHE A 172 4.97 -7.25 -1.41
C PHE A 172 5.34 -8.70 -1.15
N LEU A 173 4.61 -9.63 -1.75
CA LEU A 173 4.90 -11.06 -1.65
C LEU A 173 5.65 -11.51 -2.89
N LYS A 174 6.91 -11.84 -2.70
CA LYS A 174 7.85 -12.20 -3.77
C LYS A 174 8.01 -13.70 -3.86
N LYS A 175 8.09 -14.19 -5.08
CA LYS A 175 8.45 -15.57 -5.38
C LYS A 175 9.57 -15.61 -6.38
N TYR A 176 10.69 -16.12 -5.94
CA TYR A 176 11.87 -16.30 -6.78
C TYR A 176 11.76 -17.57 -7.63
N LYS A 177 12.43 -17.56 -8.77
CA LYS A 177 12.46 -18.72 -9.70
C LYS A 177 13.49 -19.74 -9.26
#